data_cd603ed5ad38228f2fb1d8199cfe5fa0
#
_entry.id   cd603ed5ad38228f2fb1d8199cfe5fa0
#
_cell.length_a   1.000
_cell.length_b   1.000
_cell.length_c   1.000
_cell.angle_alpha   90.00
_cell.angle_beta   90.00
_cell.angle_gamma   90.00
#
_symmetry.space_group_name_H-M   'P 1'
#
loop_
_entity.id
_entity.type
_entity.pdbx_description
1 polymer ?
#
loop_
_entity_poly.entity_id
_entity_poly.type
_entity_poly.pdbx_seq_one_letter_code
_entity_poly.pdbx_strand_id
1 'polypeptide(L)'
;MSKKPVALIIMDGFGHNPSDYGNAIHAAKKPNLDKYMQGPNTLIGASGLDVGLPDGQMGNSEVGHTNIGAGRIVYQMLVKITKDIEDGKFFENPAISAAMDTCKEKGTALHLMGLLSPGGVHSHISHLYGLLAVSYTHLTLPTI
;
A
#
# COMPACT_ATOMS: atom_id res chain seq x y z
N MET A 1 5.32 37.08 17.48
CA MET A 1 6.23 35.94 17.76
C MET A 1 7.08 35.68 16.51
N SER A 2 8.41 35.72 16.63
CA SER A 2 9.30 35.39 15.51
C SER A 2 9.17 33.87 15.19
N LYS A 3 8.87 33.53 13.94
CA LYS A 3 8.84 32.13 13.49
C LYS A 3 10.26 31.58 13.54
N LYS A 4 10.47 30.50 14.29
CA LYS A 4 11.74 29.77 14.26
C LYS A 4 11.75 28.84 13.03
N PRO A 5 12.79 28.87 12.21
CA PRO A 5 12.90 27.95 11.08
C PRO A 5 13.06 26.52 11.56
N VAL A 6 12.45 25.58 10.86
CA VAL A 6 12.62 24.13 11.06
C VAL A 6 13.10 23.54 9.74
N ALA A 7 14.12 22.68 9.79
CA ALA A 7 14.61 21.95 8.64
C ALA A 7 14.33 20.45 8.82
N LEU A 8 13.75 19.83 7.82
CA LEU A 8 13.66 18.38 7.69
C LEU A 8 14.70 17.92 6.67
N ILE A 9 15.62 17.08 7.10
CA ILE A 9 16.66 16.53 6.25
C ILE A 9 16.38 15.03 6.04
N ILE A 10 16.10 14.64 4.80
CA ILE A 10 15.80 13.26 4.43
C ILE A 10 17.03 12.70 3.71
N MET A 11 17.64 11.67 4.29
CA MET A 11 18.73 10.92 3.68
C MET A 11 18.11 9.68 3.02
N ASP A 12 17.61 9.86 1.80
CA ASP A 12 16.93 8.81 1.05
C ASP A 12 17.86 7.62 0.80
N GLY A 13 17.36 6.41 1.07
CA GLY A 13 18.16 5.18 0.99
C GLY A 13 19.08 4.91 2.20
N PHE A 14 19.10 5.79 3.20
CA PHE A 14 19.88 5.58 4.43
C PHE A 14 19.09 4.67 5.38
N GLY A 15 19.32 3.35 5.27
CA GLY A 15 18.68 2.35 6.13
C GLY A 15 19.50 1.98 7.35
N HIS A 16 18.84 1.37 8.33
CA HIS A 16 19.51 0.75 9.48
C HIS A 16 19.74 -0.74 9.21
N ASN A 17 21.01 -1.15 9.26
CA ASN A 17 21.41 -2.55 9.18
C ASN A 17 22.46 -2.81 10.28
N PRO A 18 22.21 -3.74 11.22
CA PRO A 18 23.15 -4.05 12.29
C PRO A 18 24.41 -4.80 11.82
N SER A 19 24.38 -5.35 10.58
CA SER A 19 25.55 -6.06 10.01
C SER A 19 26.58 -5.07 9.47
N ASP A 20 27.84 -5.35 9.70
CA ASP A 20 29.01 -4.64 9.11
C ASP A 20 29.36 -5.17 7.70
N TYR A 21 28.94 -6.38 7.37
CA TYR A 21 29.25 -6.99 6.08
C TYR A 21 28.50 -6.26 4.95
N GLY A 22 29.28 -5.75 4.01
CA GLY A 22 28.73 -5.03 2.84
C GLY A 22 28.02 -3.71 3.20
N ASN A 23 28.22 -3.17 4.40
CA ASN A 23 27.53 -2.00 4.91
C ASN A 23 28.41 -0.74 4.79
N ALA A 24 28.24 0.00 3.71
CA ALA A 24 28.97 1.23 3.46
C ALA A 24 28.69 2.32 4.52
N ILE A 25 27.49 2.36 5.09
CA ILE A 25 27.13 3.30 6.14
C ILE A 25 27.91 2.99 7.42
N HIS A 26 28.06 1.71 7.76
CA HIS A 26 28.88 1.28 8.92
C HIS A 26 30.35 1.67 8.71
N ALA A 27 30.91 1.42 7.53
CA ALA A 27 32.30 1.70 7.20
C ALA A 27 32.64 3.19 7.07
N ALA A 28 31.66 4.05 6.85
CA ALA A 28 31.87 5.47 6.63
C ALA A 28 32.28 6.24 7.89
N LYS A 29 33.16 7.22 7.73
CA LYS A 29 33.45 8.21 8.79
C LYS A 29 32.30 9.20 8.88
N LYS A 30 31.45 9.08 9.91
CA LYS A 30 30.24 9.89 10.08
C LYS A 30 30.07 10.44 11.52
N PRO A 31 31.09 11.16 12.07
CA PRO A 31 31.12 11.51 13.48
C PRO A 31 29.89 12.31 13.95
N ASN A 32 29.32 13.15 13.08
CA ASN A 32 28.14 13.93 13.43
C ASN A 32 26.88 13.06 13.51
N LEU A 33 26.68 12.14 12.56
CA LEU A 33 25.58 11.20 12.60
C LEU A 33 25.69 10.25 13.79
N ASP A 34 26.90 9.73 14.04
CA ASP A 34 27.16 8.86 15.20
C ASP A 34 26.80 9.57 16.50
N LYS A 35 27.15 10.86 16.62
CA LYS A 35 26.75 11.69 17.77
C LYS A 35 25.23 11.85 17.87
N TYR A 36 24.55 12.13 16.77
CA TYR A 36 23.09 12.30 16.78
C TYR A 36 22.35 11.01 17.08
N MET A 37 22.86 9.88 16.61
CA MET A 37 22.28 8.56 16.89
C MET A 37 22.44 8.11 18.35
N GLN A 38 23.28 8.77 19.15
CA GLN A 38 23.35 8.58 20.60
C GLN A 38 22.29 9.39 21.37
N GLY A 39 21.68 10.38 20.71
CA GLY A 39 20.60 11.20 21.24
C GLY A 39 19.22 10.58 21.05
N PRO A 40 18.15 11.35 21.26
CA PRO A 40 16.79 10.89 20.99
C PRO A 40 16.62 10.50 19.53
N ASN A 41 16.34 9.24 19.28
CA ASN A 41 16.07 8.69 17.95
C ASN A 41 15.05 7.56 18.04
N THR A 42 14.47 7.20 16.92
CA THR A 42 13.60 6.03 16.77
C THR A 42 13.76 5.40 15.39
N LEU A 43 13.46 4.13 15.29
CA LEU A 43 13.37 3.43 14.01
C LEU A 43 11.91 3.36 13.58
N ILE A 44 11.67 3.57 12.30
CA ILE A 44 10.37 3.41 11.66
C ILE A 44 10.46 2.36 10.57
N GLY A 45 9.35 1.65 10.32
CA GLY A 45 9.27 0.71 9.20
C GLY A 45 9.36 1.45 7.87
N ALA A 46 10.08 0.86 6.92
CA ALA A 46 10.31 1.44 5.60
C ALA A 46 9.91 0.50 4.46
N SER A 47 9.14 -0.56 4.74
CA SER A 47 8.71 -1.55 3.75
C SER A 47 7.32 -2.08 4.07
N GLY A 48 6.71 -2.75 3.11
CA GLY A 48 5.43 -3.42 3.28
C GLY A 48 4.32 -2.50 3.78
N LEU A 49 3.49 -3.00 4.66
CA LEU A 49 2.32 -2.29 5.20
C LEU A 49 2.67 -1.01 5.95
N ASP A 50 3.87 -0.91 6.53
CA ASP A 50 4.33 0.31 7.23
C ASP A 50 4.46 1.52 6.31
N VAL A 51 4.56 1.30 5.01
CA VAL A 51 4.60 2.37 4.00
C VAL A 51 3.47 2.27 2.97
N GLY A 52 2.47 1.44 3.25
CA GLY A 52 1.28 1.31 2.41
C GLY A 52 1.44 0.41 1.19
N LEU A 53 2.47 -0.42 1.16
CA LEU A 53 2.73 -1.44 0.14
C LEU A 53 2.26 -2.83 0.61
N PRO A 54 2.10 -3.80 -0.29
CA PRO A 54 1.87 -5.19 0.09
C PRO A 54 2.94 -5.71 1.05
N ASP A 55 2.57 -6.63 1.92
CA ASP A 55 3.50 -7.24 2.87
C ASP A 55 4.70 -7.86 2.15
N GLY A 56 5.89 -7.75 2.74
CA GLY A 56 7.15 -8.22 2.16
C GLY A 56 7.69 -7.39 0.99
N GLN A 57 6.98 -6.40 0.50
CA GLN A 57 7.46 -5.54 -0.57
C GLN A 57 8.40 -4.46 -0.04
N MET A 58 9.58 -4.33 -0.67
CA MET A 58 10.56 -3.29 -0.34
C MET A 58 9.97 -1.90 -0.58
N GLY A 59 10.19 -0.97 0.35
CA GLY A 59 9.82 0.42 0.21
C GLY A 59 10.59 1.13 -0.91
N ASN A 60 10.11 2.31 -1.27
CA ASN A 60 10.74 3.20 -2.24
C ASN A 60 10.54 4.66 -1.85
N SER A 61 11.23 5.56 -2.56
CA SER A 61 11.20 6.99 -2.28
C SER A 61 9.80 7.59 -2.42
N GLU A 62 9.00 7.14 -3.40
CA GLU A 62 7.66 7.68 -3.64
C GLU A 62 6.74 7.45 -2.45
N VAL A 63 6.61 6.21 -1.97
CA VAL A 63 5.74 5.91 -0.84
C VAL A 63 6.29 6.50 0.47
N GLY A 64 7.60 6.50 0.66
CA GLY A 64 8.24 7.09 1.85
C GLY A 64 7.96 8.59 1.96
N HIS A 65 8.21 9.37 0.91
CA HIS A 65 7.94 10.81 0.91
C HIS A 65 6.44 11.11 0.99
N THR A 66 5.58 10.29 0.36
CA THR A 66 4.13 10.43 0.47
C THR A 66 3.67 10.28 1.92
N ASN A 67 4.17 9.28 2.64
CA ASN A 67 3.82 9.04 4.04
C ASN A 67 4.34 10.16 4.96
N ILE A 68 5.57 10.62 4.75
CA ILE A 68 6.14 11.76 5.48
C ILE A 68 5.28 13.02 5.26
N GLY A 69 4.94 13.32 4.01
CA GLY A 69 4.13 14.49 3.68
C GLY A 69 2.69 14.42 4.20
N ALA A 70 2.11 13.23 4.23
CA ALA A 70 0.76 13.00 4.75
C ALA A 70 0.69 12.89 6.28
N GLY A 71 1.82 12.65 6.96
CA GLY A 71 1.86 12.39 8.40
C GLY A 71 1.13 11.11 8.83
N ARG A 72 0.92 10.18 7.91
CA ARG A 72 0.24 8.90 8.12
C ARG A 72 0.61 7.91 7.04
N ILE A 73 0.31 6.62 7.25
CA ILE A 73 0.42 5.61 6.20
C ILE A 73 -0.64 5.88 5.12
N VAL A 74 -0.18 6.00 3.87
CA VAL A 74 -1.03 6.12 2.68
C VAL A 74 -0.97 4.79 1.94
N TYR A 75 -2.02 3.99 2.08
CA TYR A 75 -2.08 2.72 1.38
C TYR A 75 -2.16 2.91 -0.13
N GLN A 76 -1.30 2.22 -0.86
CA GLN A 76 -1.37 2.12 -2.31
C GLN A 76 -2.67 1.42 -2.73
N MET A 77 -3.14 1.70 -3.95
CA MET A 77 -4.46 1.25 -4.40
C MET A 77 -4.64 -0.27 -4.29
N LEU A 78 -3.61 -1.04 -4.61
CA LEU A 78 -3.65 -2.50 -4.48
C LEU A 78 -3.94 -2.94 -3.03
N VAL A 79 -3.19 -2.39 -2.07
CA VAL A 79 -3.37 -2.69 -0.64
C VAL A 79 -4.73 -2.20 -0.14
N LYS A 80 -5.15 -1.01 -0.59
CA LYS A 80 -6.47 -0.47 -0.22
C LYS A 80 -7.60 -1.40 -0.65
N ILE A 81 -7.59 -1.88 -1.90
CA ILE A 81 -8.62 -2.80 -2.40
C ILE A 81 -8.59 -4.11 -1.60
N THR A 82 -7.39 -4.66 -1.32
CA THR A 82 -7.25 -5.86 -0.49
C THR A 82 -7.88 -5.66 0.89
N LYS A 83 -7.55 -4.56 1.57
CA LYS A 83 -8.12 -4.23 2.88
C LYS A 83 -9.63 -4.00 2.82
N ASP A 84 -10.13 -3.33 1.80
CA ASP A 84 -11.57 -3.12 1.64
C ASP A 84 -12.33 -4.45 1.45
N ILE A 85 -11.70 -5.45 0.81
CA ILE A 85 -12.24 -6.81 0.71
C ILE A 85 -12.21 -7.50 2.08
N GLU A 86 -11.09 -7.46 2.79
CA GLU A 86 -10.92 -8.05 4.13
C GLU A 86 -11.88 -7.44 5.16
N ASP A 87 -12.06 -6.12 5.12
CA ASP A 87 -12.94 -5.36 6.00
C ASP A 87 -14.44 -5.45 5.59
N GLY A 88 -14.76 -6.07 4.46
CA GLY A 88 -16.12 -6.16 3.95
C GLY A 88 -16.62 -4.94 3.17
N LYS A 89 -15.92 -3.81 3.21
CA LYS A 89 -16.32 -2.54 2.58
C LYS A 89 -16.40 -2.63 1.05
N PHE A 90 -15.59 -3.50 0.45
CA PHE A 90 -15.60 -3.74 -0.99
C PHE A 90 -16.98 -4.21 -1.47
N PHE A 91 -17.67 -5.03 -0.67
CA PHE A 91 -18.97 -5.60 -0.98
C PHE A 91 -20.13 -4.59 -0.88
N GLU A 92 -19.87 -3.46 -0.23
CA GLU A 92 -20.81 -2.36 -0.07
C GLU A 92 -20.51 -1.19 -1.02
N ASN A 93 -19.60 -1.38 -1.98
CA ASN A 93 -19.20 -0.31 -2.90
C ASN A 93 -20.35 0.05 -3.85
N PRO A 94 -20.90 1.27 -3.77
CA PRO A 94 -22.11 1.64 -4.50
C PRO A 94 -21.91 1.63 -6.03
N ALA A 95 -20.71 1.88 -6.53
CA ALA A 95 -20.45 1.85 -7.98
C ALA A 95 -20.46 0.41 -8.51
N ILE A 96 -19.93 -0.54 -7.74
CA ILE A 96 -19.94 -1.97 -8.11
C ILE A 96 -21.38 -2.49 -8.07
N SER A 97 -22.11 -2.23 -7.00
CA SER A 97 -23.51 -2.63 -6.85
C SER A 97 -24.39 -2.06 -7.96
N ALA A 98 -24.28 -0.75 -8.24
CA ALA A 98 -25.07 -0.11 -9.30
C ALA A 98 -24.79 -0.70 -10.70
N ALA A 99 -23.54 -1.09 -10.99
CA ALA A 99 -23.22 -1.76 -12.26
C ALA A 99 -23.89 -3.12 -12.38
N MET A 100 -23.89 -3.90 -11.28
CA MET A 100 -24.55 -5.21 -11.22
C MET A 100 -26.07 -5.09 -11.30
N ASP A 101 -26.66 -4.16 -10.56
CA ASP A 101 -28.11 -3.92 -10.59
C ASP A 101 -28.58 -3.50 -12.00
N THR A 102 -27.80 -2.64 -12.67
CA THR A 102 -28.07 -2.25 -14.07
C THR A 102 -28.07 -3.46 -15.02
N CYS A 103 -27.11 -4.39 -14.86
CA CYS A 103 -27.07 -5.61 -15.65
C CYS A 103 -28.28 -6.52 -15.37
N LYS A 104 -28.65 -6.65 -14.10
CA LYS A 104 -29.81 -7.43 -13.67
C LYS A 104 -31.12 -6.88 -14.25
N GLU A 105 -31.32 -5.56 -14.12
CA GLU A 105 -32.52 -4.88 -14.65
C GLU A 105 -32.68 -5.03 -16.16
N LYS A 106 -31.55 -4.91 -16.88
CA LYS A 106 -31.54 -4.96 -18.35
C LYS A 106 -31.40 -6.37 -18.94
N GLY A 107 -31.19 -7.38 -18.11
CA GLY A 107 -30.91 -8.74 -18.57
C GLY A 107 -29.63 -8.86 -19.39
N THR A 108 -28.60 -8.05 -19.08
CA THR A 108 -27.31 -8.03 -19.75
C THR A 108 -26.20 -8.65 -18.93
N ALA A 109 -25.07 -8.98 -19.56
CA ALA A 109 -23.91 -9.50 -18.87
C ALA A 109 -23.01 -8.38 -18.33
N LEU A 110 -22.40 -8.61 -17.16
CA LEU A 110 -21.31 -7.81 -16.64
C LEU A 110 -19.98 -8.46 -17.06
N HIS A 111 -19.16 -7.73 -17.80
CA HIS A 111 -17.85 -8.19 -18.23
C HIS A 111 -16.76 -7.66 -17.30
N LEU A 112 -15.95 -8.57 -16.75
CA LEU A 112 -14.79 -8.24 -15.93
C LEU A 112 -13.53 -8.40 -16.78
N MET A 113 -12.69 -7.34 -16.83
CA MET A 113 -11.42 -7.35 -17.56
C MET A 113 -10.30 -6.92 -16.63
N GLY A 114 -9.16 -7.60 -16.69
CA GLY A 114 -8.01 -7.29 -15.87
C GLY A 114 -6.89 -8.31 -15.99
N LEU A 115 -5.80 -8.09 -15.29
CA LEU A 115 -4.69 -9.02 -15.20
C LEU A 115 -5.03 -10.10 -14.15
N LEU A 116 -4.94 -11.35 -14.56
CA LEU A 116 -5.11 -12.50 -13.67
C LEU A 116 -3.73 -12.91 -13.14
N SER A 117 -3.35 -12.38 -11.99
CA SER A 117 -2.00 -12.59 -11.42
C SER A 117 -2.04 -12.74 -9.90
N PRO A 118 -1.31 -13.71 -9.34
CA PRO A 118 -1.06 -13.80 -7.90
C PRO A 118 0.09 -12.86 -7.44
N GLY A 119 0.78 -12.19 -8.36
CA GLY A 119 2.02 -11.45 -8.08
C GLY A 119 1.85 -10.16 -7.29
N GLY A 120 0.66 -9.54 -7.30
CA GLY A 120 0.40 -8.35 -6.48
C GLY A 120 1.18 -7.10 -6.88
N VAL A 121 1.55 -6.94 -8.16
CA VAL A 121 2.24 -5.73 -8.65
C VAL A 121 1.22 -4.75 -9.24
N HIS A 122 0.49 -5.17 -10.29
CA HIS A 122 -0.54 -4.34 -10.94
C HIS A 122 -1.95 -4.83 -10.67
N SER A 123 -2.09 -6.07 -10.21
CA SER A 123 -3.35 -6.72 -9.87
C SER A 123 -3.09 -7.86 -8.89
N HIS A 124 -4.14 -8.34 -8.25
CA HIS A 124 -4.09 -9.56 -7.45
C HIS A 124 -5.35 -10.39 -7.69
N ILE A 125 -5.19 -11.71 -7.81
CA ILE A 125 -6.30 -12.63 -8.11
C ILE A 125 -7.42 -12.58 -7.06
N SER A 126 -7.09 -12.26 -5.81
CA SER A 126 -8.08 -12.09 -4.74
C SER A 126 -9.08 -10.97 -5.03
N HIS A 127 -8.68 -9.94 -5.79
CA HIS A 127 -9.60 -8.86 -6.19
C HIS A 127 -10.66 -9.37 -7.18
N LEU A 128 -10.28 -10.26 -8.08
CA LEU A 128 -11.24 -10.95 -8.94
C LEU A 128 -12.19 -11.81 -8.10
N TYR A 129 -11.68 -12.55 -7.12
CA TYR A 129 -12.53 -13.35 -6.23
C TYR A 129 -13.52 -12.46 -5.45
N GLY A 130 -13.07 -11.28 -4.99
CA GLY A 130 -13.96 -10.28 -4.39
C GLY A 130 -15.09 -9.85 -5.34
N LEU A 131 -14.77 -9.53 -6.59
CA LEU A 131 -15.77 -9.18 -7.61
C LEU A 131 -16.74 -10.34 -7.90
N LEU A 132 -16.24 -11.57 -7.99
CA LEU A 132 -17.10 -12.74 -8.18
C LEU A 132 -18.02 -12.96 -6.98
N ALA A 133 -17.55 -12.77 -5.77
CA ALA A 133 -18.36 -12.87 -4.56
C ALA A 133 -19.50 -11.84 -4.54
N VAL A 134 -19.22 -10.58 -4.89
CA VAL A 134 -20.27 -9.55 -5.04
C VAL A 134 -21.24 -9.92 -6.15
N SER A 135 -20.76 -10.40 -7.29
CA SER A 135 -21.62 -10.78 -8.41
C SER A 135 -22.55 -11.96 -8.07
N TYR A 136 -22.09 -12.89 -7.27
CA TYR A 136 -22.90 -14.01 -6.81
C TYR A 136 -24.11 -13.57 -5.96
N THR A 137 -23.95 -12.51 -5.16
CA THR A 137 -25.02 -11.98 -4.33
C THR A 137 -26.00 -11.09 -5.11
N HIS A 138 -25.56 -10.39 -6.14
CA HIS A 138 -26.37 -9.45 -6.93
C HIS A 138 -26.90 -10.04 -8.26
N LEU A 139 -26.12 -10.90 -8.90
CA LEU A 139 -26.46 -11.55 -10.16
C LEU A 139 -26.61 -13.04 -9.92
N THR A 140 -27.71 -13.61 -10.40
CA THR A 140 -27.80 -15.08 -10.53
C THR A 140 -26.83 -15.51 -11.62
N LEU A 141 -25.75 -16.19 -11.25
CA LEU A 141 -24.85 -16.81 -12.22
C LEU A 141 -25.64 -17.87 -13.00
N PRO A 142 -25.59 -17.91 -14.33
CA PRO A 142 -26.17 -19.02 -15.07
C PRO A 142 -25.46 -20.28 -14.62
N THR A 143 -26.22 -21.25 -14.15
CA THR A 143 -25.71 -22.60 -13.85
C THR A 143 -25.31 -23.20 -15.20
N ILE A 144 -24.01 -23.44 -15.40
CA ILE A 144 -23.49 -24.15 -16.53
C ILE A 144 -23.71 -25.64 -16.29
#